data_a58381f981e28ed7836a194ff4e10641
#
_entry.id   a58381f981e28ed7836a194ff4e10641
#
_cell.length_a   1.000
_cell.length_b   1.000
_cell.length_c   1.000
_cell.angle_alpha   90.00
_cell.angle_beta   90.00
_cell.angle_gamma   90.00
#
_symmetry.space_group_name_H-M   'P 1'
#
loop_
_entity.id
_entity.type
_entity.pdbx_description
1 polymer ?
#
loop_
_entity_poly.entity_id
_entity_poly.type
_entity_poly.pdbx_seq_one_letter_code
_entity_poly.pdbx_strand_id
1 'polypeptide(L)'
;MQKLSLVLSFILISSVVFAQNKDKVKFNEYKAGYYQNFILKDVRHVKEKKTEAKREKRFAMDQSGMNLPIKIADYKEHTYWHTPTTSQGNTGTCWCFSTMSFYESEVYRLYNKEVKISEMYTVYCEYIEKAKGYVQSRGKSNFSEGSEGNAVARMFKMYGAMPRSIYDGLIDGRKFYSHAEMYKEMMTYLKSMKKSNAWNEDEIIATIKSIMNHYMGEPPTKFSFEGTEYTPKSYLKDYLKINPEDYVEVLSYMQEPYWQQVEYKVEDNWWHSKEYYNVPLNDYMDILHNAIESGYTMSIGGDVSEAGFSRETNCALIPDFDIPSANIDEKARQFRFSNHTTTDDHGMHMIGYMKDKDGKYWYLIKDSSSGSRNIDQNSAEFGYYFFSEEYTKLKMMGFTVHKDMLKKYMKKFK
;
A
#
# COMPACT_ATOMS: atom_id res chain seq x y z
N MET A 1 112.65 16.57 5.40
CA MET A 1 111.35 17.08 4.92
C MET A 1 110.55 15.96 4.39
N GLN A 2 109.75 15.25 5.12
CA GLN A 2 108.94 14.15 4.67
C GLN A 2 107.45 14.60 4.75
N LYS A 3 106.78 14.57 3.70
CA LYS A 3 105.34 14.89 3.59
C LYS A 3 104.51 13.66 3.98
N LEU A 4 103.73 13.82 5.05
CA LEU A 4 102.79 12.81 5.52
C LEU A 4 101.52 12.91 4.64
N SER A 5 101.22 11.92 3.86
CA SER A 5 99.93 11.85 3.11
C SER A 5 98.92 11.12 4.00
N LEU A 6 97.91 11.80 4.32
CA LEU A 6 96.74 11.26 5.04
C LEU A 6 95.75 10.67 3.98
N VAL A 7 95.59 9.34 3.95
CA VAL A 7 94.58 8.70 3.17
C VAL A 7 93.29 8.58 3.97
N LEU A 8 92.29 9.34 3.61
CA LEU A 8 90.99 9.28 4.20
C LEU A 8 90.17 8.17 3.46
N SER A 9 90.01 7.06 4.14
CA SER A 9 89.10 5.96 3.59
C SER A 9 87.66 6.34 3.87
N PHE A 10 86.94 6.69 2.84
CA PHE A 10 85.46 6.82 2.89
C PHE A 10 84.86 5.43 2.86
N ILE A 11 84.30 5.00 4.01
CA ILE A 11 83.47 3.80 4.05
C ILE A 11 82.09 4.21 3.57
N LEU A 12 81.74 3.87 2.35
CA LEU A 12 80.38 3.97 1.83
C LEU A 12 79.52 2.84 2.47
N ILE A 13 78.80 3.19 3.50
CA ILE A 13 77.71 2.31 3.98
C ILE A 13 76.55 2.40 3.00
N SER A 14 76.51 1.44 2.11
CA SER A 14 75.31 1.22 1.25
C SER A 14 74.19 0.68 2.15
N SER A 15 73.35 1.56 2.65
CA SER A 15 72.05 1.18 3.23
C SER A 15 71.21 0.57 2.11
N VAL A 16 71.15 -0.75 2.08
CA VAL A 16 70.18 -1.46 1.27
C VAL A 16 68.80 -1.19 1.88
N VAL A 17 68.13 -0.20 1.33
CA VAL A 17 66.72 0.02 1.61
C VAL A 17 65.96 -1.14 0.99
N PHE A 18 65.59 -2.12 1.82
CA PHE A 18 64.56 -3.06 1.42
C PHE A 18 63.25 -2.26 1.23
N ALA A 19 63.01 -1.82 0.00
CA ALA A 19 61.68 -1.38 -0.39
C ALA A 19 60.79 -2.60 -0.26
N GLN A 20 60.07 -2.70 0.86
CA GLN A 20 58.91 -3.62 0.91
C GLN A 20 58.07 -3.31 -0.32
N ASN A 21 58.04 -4.22 -1.25
CA ASN A 21 57.07 -4.19 -2.36
C ASN A 21 55.69 -4.20 -1.72
N LYS A 22 55.13 -3.02 -1.47
CA LYS A 22 53.75 -2.90 -1.05
C LYS A 22 52.92 -3.47 -2.21
N ASP A 23 52.07 -4.43 -1.92
CA ASP A 23 51.14 -4.97 -2.88
C ASP A 23 50.36 -3.83 -3.57
N LYS A 24 50.31 -3.90 -4.88
CA LYS A 24 49.61 -2.91 -5.69
C LYS A 24 48.14 -3.28 -5.73
N VAL A 25 47.25 -2.34 -5.29
CA VAL A 25 45.81 -2.47 -5.39
C VAL A 25 45.34 -1.87 -6.71
N LYS A 26 44.44 -2.55 -7.41
CA LYS A 26 43.75 -2.03 -8.58
C LYS A 26 42.28 -2.40 -8.53
N PHE A 27 41.44 -1.54 -9.08
CA PHE A 27 40.05 -1.87 -9.34
C PHE A 27 39.97 -2.71 -10.62
N ASN A 28 39.26 -3.83 -10.54
CA ASN A 28 38.94 -4.64 -11.71
C ASN A 28 37.47 -4.48 -12.04
N GLU A 29 37.15 -4.35 -13.31
CA GLU A 29 35.76 -4.46 -13.76
C GLU A 29 35.26 -5.88 -13.49
N TYR A 30 34.00 -5.95 -12.99
CA TYR A 30 33.35 -7.23 -12.77
C TYR A 30 33.11 -7.94 -14.11
N LYS A 31 33.62 -9.15 -14.22
CA LYS A 31 33.35 -10.05 -15.35
C LYS A 31 32.72 -11.34 -14.80
N ALA A 32 31.51 -11.63 -15.25
CA ALA A 32 30.82 -12.85 -14.86
C ALA A 32 31.66 -14.08 -15.30
N GLY A 33 32.03 -14.92 -14.34
CA GLY A 33 32.81 -16.15 -14.58
C GLY A 33 31.93 -17.37 -14.85
N TYR A 34 32.53 -18.56 -14.83
CA TYR A 34 31.86 -19.83 -15.08
C TYR A 34 30.65 -20.03 -14.14
N TYR A 35 30.82 -19.72 -12.85
CA TYR A 35 29.76 -19.88 -11.86
C TYR A 35 28.53 -19.06 -12.21
N GLN A 36 28.70 -17.79 -12.55
CA GLN A 36 27.59 -16.89 -12.88
C GLN A 36 26.97 -17.22 -14.24
N ASN A 37 27.81 -17.51 -15.23
CA ASN A 37 27.34 -17.72 -16.60
C ASN A 37 26.72 -19.09 -16.84
N PHE A 38 27.14 -20.10 -16.09
CA PHE A 38 26.71 -21.49 -16.31
C PHE A 38 25.91 -22.01 -15.12
N ILE A 39 26.49 -22.05 -13.93
CA ILE A 39 25.82 -22.67 -12.76
C ILE A 39 24.59 -21.87 -12.30
N LEU A 40 24.77 -20.58 -11.97
CA LEU A 40 23.64 -19.76 -11.51
C LEU A 40 22.58 -19.55 -12.59
N LYS A 41 22.99 -19.44 -13.86
CA LYS A 41 22.06 -19.32 -14.97
C LYS A 41 21.18 -20.55 -15.12
N ASP A 42 21.76 -21.74 -15.04
CA ASP A 42 21.03 -23.00 -15.09
C ASP A 42 20.06 -23.16 -13.90
N VAL A 43 20.55 -22.93 -12.68
CA VAL A 43 19.73 -23.00 -11.45
C VAL A 43 18.56 -22.00 -11.48
N ARG A 44 18.80 -20.77 -11.94
CA ARG A 44 17.76 -19.76 -12.10
C ARG A 44 16.77 -20.16 -13.18
N HIS A 45 17.21 -20.65 -14.31
CA HIS A 45 16.36 -21.10 -15.40
C HIS A 45 15.41 -22.21 -14.98
N VAL A 46 15.90 -23.22 -14.23
CA VAL A 46 15.04 -24.28 -13.68
C VAL A 46 14.01 -23.72 -12.71
N LYS A 47 14.39 -22.75 -11.87
CA LYS A 47 13.46 -22.08 -10.93
C LYS A 47 12.41 -21.24 -11.68
N GLU A 48 12.83 -20.51 -12.69
CA GLU A 48 11.97 -19.71 -13.57
C GLU A 48 10.97 -20.60 -14.30
N LYS A 49 11.41 -21.68 -14.95
CA LYS A 49 10.52 -22.66 -15.59
C LYS A 49 9.50 -23.26 -14.63
N LYS A 50 9.90 -23.62 -13.42
CA LYS A 50 8.95 -24.13 -12.39
C LYS A 50 7.95 -23.05 -11.98
N THR A 51 8.36 -21.80 -11.94
CA THR A 51 7.49 -20.67 -11.59
C THR A 51 6.53 -20.34 -12.75
N GLU A 52 7.01 -20.37 -13.99
CA GLU A 52 6.20 -20.23 -15.21
C GLU A 52 5.16 -21.34 -15.32
N ALA A 53 5.58 -22.60 -15.17
CA ALA A 53 4.66 -23.74 -15.20
C ALA A 53 3.52 -23.65 -14.16
N LYS A 54 3.77 -23.03 -13.00
CA LYS A 54 2.72 -22.73 -12.01
C LYS A 54 1.79 -21.60 -12.43
N ARG A 55 2.25 -20.69 -13.30
CA ARG A 55 1.48 -19.53 -13.81
C ARG A 55 0.73 -19.83 -15.10
N GLU A 56 1.14 -20.84 -15.88
CA GLU A 56 0.56 -21.17 -17.18
C GLU A 56 -0.92 -21.57 -17.13
N LYS A 57 -1.35 -22.14 -16.01
CA LYS A 57 -2.75 -22.55 -15.82
C LYS A 57 -3.29 -22.03 -14.50
N ARG A 58 -4.12 -21.02 -14.57
CA ARG A 58 -4.88 -20.52 -13.44
C ARG A 58 -6.35 -20.90 -13.63
N PHE A 59 -6.93 -21.52 -12.61
CA PHE A 59 -8.37 -21.74 -12.60
C PHE A 59 -9.07 -20.39 -12.46
N ALA A 60 -9.91 -20.04 -13.41
CA ALA A 60 -10.64 -18.79 -13.44
C ALA A 60 -12.00 -19.00 -14.09
N MET A 61 -12.94 -18.12 -13.80
CA MET A 61 -14.22 -18.04 -14.48
C MET A 61 -13.99 -17.59 -15.92
N ASP A 62 -14.57 -18.30 -16.88
CA ASP A 62 -14.62 -17.85 -18.27
C ASP A 62 -15.70 -16.78 -18.40
N GLN A 63 -15.28 -15.55 -18.63
CA GLN A 63 -16.15 -14.39 -18.83
C GLN A 63 -16.38 -14.08 -20.33
N SER A 64 -15.83 -14.91 -21.24
CA SER A 64 -15.99 -14.70 -22.67
C SER A 64 -17.47 -14.86 -23.10
N GLY A 65 -17.94 -13.95 -23.94
CA GLY A 65 -19.33 -13.94 -24.41
C GLY A 65 -20.36 -13.42 -23.41
N MET A 66 -19.95 -13.06 -22.18
CA MET A 66 -20.84 -12.39 -21.23
C MET A 66 -21.03 -10.92 -21.61
N ASN A 67 -22.25 -10.41 -21.46
CA ASN A 67 -22.52 -8.98 -21.63
C ASN A 67 -22.29 -8.25 -20.31
N LEU A 68 -21.06 -7.81 -20.09
CA LEU A 68 -20.61 -7.17 -18.85
C LEU A 68 -20.44 -5.66 -19.03
N PRO A 69 -20.80 -4.83 -18.03
CA PRO A 69 -20.63 -3.38 -18.08
C PRO A 69 -19.17 -3.02 -17.73
N ILE A 70 -18.26 -3.29 -18.66
CA ILE A 70 -16.81 -3.13 -18.48
C ILE A 70 -16.25 -1.89 -19.19
N LYS A 71 -17.08 -0.86 -19.37
CA LYS A 71 -16.68 0.44 -19.91
C LYS A 71 -16.97 1.55 -18.92
N ILE A 72 -16.02 2.43 -18.68
CA ILE A 72 -16.25 3.61 -17.83
C ILE A 72 -17.45 4.42 -18.33
N ALA A 73 -17.67 4.46 -19.65
CA ALA A 73 -18.79 5.15 -20.24
C ALA A 73 -20.17 4.64 -19.75
N ASP A 74 -20.25 3.39 -19.30
CA ASP A 74 -21.50 2.81 -18.77
C ASP A 74 -21.86 3.42 -17.40
N TYR A 75 -20.87 3.99 -16.69
CA TYR A 75 -20.99 4.58 -15.34
C TYR A 75 -21.07 6.10 -15.35
N LYS A 76 -21.05 6.75 -16.52
CA LYS A 76 -20.89 8.22 -16.66
C LYS A 76 -21.91 9.06 -15.89
N GLU A 77 -23.13 8.56 -15.65
CA GLU A 77 -24.19 9.28 -14.95
C GLU A 77 -23.95 9.33 -13.44
N HIS A 78 -23.22 8.36 -12.90
CA HIS A 78 -22.96 8.20 -11.47
C HIS A 78 -21.49 7.93 -11.18
N THR A 79 -20.58 8.60 -11.87
CA THR A 79 -19.15 8.63 -11.57
C THR A 79 -18.81 9.95 -10.93
N TYR A 80 -18.18 9.91 -9.77
CA TYR A 80 -17.82 11.09 -9.01
C TYR A 80 -16.37 11.48 -9.28
N TRP A 81 -16.07 12.75 -9.03
CA TRP A 81 -14.73 13.29 -9.26
C TRP A 81 -13.68 12.50 -8.44
N HIS A 82 -12.60 12.21 -9.10
CA HIS A 82 -11.43 11.55 -8.52
C HIS A 82 -10.18 11.92 -9.33
N THR A 83 -9.02 11.85 -8.68
CA THR A 83 -7.74 12.03 -9.38
C THR A 83 -7.47 10.86 -10.33
N PRO A 84 -6.64 11.07 -11.39
CA PRO A 84 -6.23 9.98 -12.27
C PRO A 84 -5.62 8.79 -11.52
N THR A 85 -5.69 7.60 -12.13
CA THR A 85 -5.12 6.38 -11.54
C THR A 85 -3.61 6.53 -11.34
N THR A 86 -3.14 6.18 -10.14
CA THR A 86 -1.71 6.24 -9.78
C THR A 86 -1.25 4.85 -9.33
N SER A 87 -0.11 4.40 -9.84
CA SER A 87 0.42 3.11 -9.44
C SER A 87 1.15 3.18 -8.09
N GLN A 88 0.86 2.24 -7.20
CA GLN A 88 1.65 2.00 -5.99
C GLN A 88 3.00 1.33 -6.28
N GLY A 89 3.25 0.92 -7.54
CA GLY A 89 4.46 0.21 -7.93
C GLY A 89 4.56 -1.18 -7.29
N ASN A 90 5.75 -1.53 -6.84
CA ASN A 90 6.04 -2.77 -6.14
C ASN A 90 6.08 -2.52 -4.61
N THR A 91 4.94 -2.19 -4.04
CA THR A 91 4.78 -1.91 -2.60
C THR A 91 3.47 -2.50 -2.09
N GLY A 92 3.39 -2.80 -0.79
CA GLY A 92 2.17 -3.19 -0.08
C GLY A 92 1.41 -1.97 0.47
N THR A 93 1.27 -0.89 -0.31
CA THR A 93 0.71 0.39 0.18
C THR A 93 -0.67 0.73 -0.43
N CYS A 94 -1.41 -0.28 -0.92
CA CYS A 94 -2.75 -0.12 -1.49
C CYS A 94 -3.71 0.60 -0.54
N TRP A 95 -3.66 0.28 0.75
CA TRP A 95 -4.42 0.94 1.81
C TRP A 95 -4.28 2.47 1.80
N CYS A 96 -3.05 2.95 1.56
CA CYS A 96 -2.77 4.38 1.53
C CYS A 96 -3.22 5.03 0.21
N PHE A 97 -2.93 4.39 -0.93
CA PHE A 97 -3.31 4.91 -2.24
C PHE A 97 -4.83 5.01 -2.42
N SER A 98 -5.58 3.99 -1.98
CA SER A 98 -7.03 3.96 -2.05
C SER A 98 -7.66 5.03 -1.17
N THR A 99 -7.25 5.07 0.10
CA THR A 99 -7.82 6.01 1.07
C THR A 99 -7.39 7.45 0.79
N MET A 100 -6.17 7.65 0.27
CA MET A 100 -5.76 9.00 -0.15
C MET A 100 -6.58 9.51 -1.32
N SER A 101 -6.82 8.64 -2.32
CA SER A 101 -7.71 8.96 -3.44
C SER A 101 -9.14 9.28 -2.96
N PHE A 102 -9.64 8.58 -1.96
CA PHE A 102 -10.91 8.88 -1.31
C PHE A 102 -10.90 10.27 -0.66
N TYR A 103 -9.88 10.64 0.12
CA TYR A 103 -9.77 11.97 0.72
C TYR A 103 -9.66 13.09 -0.31
N GLU A 104 -8.96 12.84 -1.43
CA GLU A 104 -8.91 13.78 -2.56
C GLU A 104 -10.31 14.05 -3.13
N SER A 105 -11.12 13.01 -3.29
CA SER A 105 -12.52 13.12 -3.71
C SER A 105 -13.39 13.85 -2.68
N GLU A 106 -13.15 13.63 -1.38
CA GLU A 106 -13.85 14.34 -0.31
C GLU A 106 -13.53 15.84 -0.28
N VAL A 107 -12.26 16.24 -0.50
CA VAL A 107 -11.90 17.66 -0.67
C VAL A 107 -12.65 18.28 -1.85
N TYR A 108 -12.72 17.54 -2.97
CA TYR A 108 -13.48 18.02 -4.13
C TYR A 108 -14.99 18.11 -3.84
N ARG A 109 -15.57 17.10 -3.24
CA ARG A 109 -17.00 17.06 -2.87
C ARG A 109 -17.38 18.22 -1.95
N LEU A 110 -16.53 18.52 -0.96
CA LEU A 110 -16.81 19.55 0.05
C LEU A 110 -16.53 20.96 -0.44
N TYR A 111 -15.48 21.13 -1.26
CA TYR A 111 -14.94 22.47 -1.56
C TYR A 111 -14.76 22.74 -3.06
N ASN A 112 -15.11 21.80 -3.95
CA ASN A 112 -14.88 21.88 -5.40
C ASN A 112 -13.42 22.20 -5.72
N LYS A 113 -12.49 21.60 -4.98
CA LYS A 113 -11.05 21.86 -5.05
C LYS A 113 -10.30 20.60 -5.42
N GLU A 114 -9.57 20.64 -6.52
CA GLU A 114 -8.70 19.57 -6.94
C GLU A 114 -7.41 19.56 -6.11
N VAL A 115 -7.06 18.45 -5.54
CA VAL A 115 -5.86 18.29 -4.74
C VAL A 115 -5.19 16.95 -5.06
N LYS A 116 -3.88 16.89 -4.91
CA LYS A 116 -3.12 15.65 -4.94
C LYS A 116 -2.27 15.56 -3.66
N ILE A 117 -2.66 14.66 -2.77
CA ILE A 117 -2.04 14.47 -1.47
C ILE A 117 -0.93 13.42 -1.60
N SER A 118 0.14 13.57 -0.82
CA SER A 118 1.26 12.62 -0.81
C SER A 118 0.90 11.34 -0.08
N GLU A 119 0.83 10.25 -0.80
CA GLU A 119 0.69 8.91 -0.25
C GLU A 119 1.95 8.53 0.53
N MET A 120 3.12 8.86 -0.03
CA MET A 120 4.41 8.46 0.55
C MET A 120 4.75 9.17 1.85
N TYR A 121 4.26 10.39 2.07
CA TYR A 121 4.38 11.04 3.38
C TYR A 121 3.64 10.25 4.47
N THR A 122 2.43 9.83 4.19
CA THR A 122 1.61 9.02 5.11
C THR A 122 2.24 7.64 5.34
N VAL A 123 2.73 6.99 4.29
CA VAL A 123 3.46 5.71 4.37
C VAL A 123 4.73 5.85 5.22
N TYR A 124 5.50 6.93 5.03
CA TYR A 124 6.69 7.21 5.84
C TYR A 124 6.35 7.33 7.33
N CYS A 125 5.29 8.07 7.66
CA CYS A 125 4.82 8.21 9.04
C CYS A 125 4.31 6.87 9.62
N GLU A 126 3.61 6.07 8.82
CA GLU A 126 3.11 4.76 9.24
C GLU A 126 4.25 3.78 9.55
N TYR A 127 5.31 3.74 8.74
CA TYR A 127 6.49 2.94 9.05
C TYR A 127 7.15 3.33 10.38
N ILE A 128 7.19 4.63 10.71
CA ILE A 128 7.68 5.10 12.01
C ILE A 128 6.83 4.52 13.15
N GLU A 129 5.51 4.63 13.03
CA GLU A 129 4.59 4.15 14.07
C GLU A 129 4.63 2.63 14.21
N LYS A 130 4.72 1.89 13.09
CA LYS A 130 4.93 0.44 13.10
C LYS A 130 6.23 0.05 13.80
N ALA A 131 7.33 0.79 13.55
CA ALA A 131 8.60 0.54 14.21
C ALA A 131 8.51 0.79 15.72
N LYS A 132 7.84 1.88 16.15
CA LYS A 132 7.55 2.12 17.57
C LYS A 132 6.73 0.99 18.18
N GLY A 133 5.64 0.57 17.51
CA GLY A 133 4.82 -0.56 17.96
C GLY A 133 5.63 -1.86 18.10
N TYR A 134 6.55 -2.11 17.17
CA TYR A 134 7.46 -3.27 17.25
C TYR A 134 8.38 -3.19 18.47
N VAL A 135 8.95 -2.02 18.76
CA VAL A 135 9.80 -1.81 19.95
C VAL A 135 8.99 -1.96 21.23
N GLN A 136 7.86 -1.28 21.35
CA GLN A 136 7.00 -1.27 22.53
C GLN A 136 6.42 -2.67 22.83
N SER A 137 6.10 -3.44 21.80
CA SER A 137 5.63 -4.83 21.94
C SER A 137 6.75 -5.86 22.09
N ARG A 138 8.01 -5.44 22.15
CA ARG A 138 9.17 -6.35 22.18
C ARG A 138 9.20 -7.31 20.99
N GLY A 139 8.89 -6.78 19.81
CA GLY A 139 8.90 -7.52 18.56
C GLY A 139 7.73 -8.49 18.37
N LYS A 140 6.58 -8.22 19.00
CA LYS A 140 5.34 -9.00 18.82
C LYS A 140 4.38 -8.36 17.83
N SER A 141 4.45 -7.04 17.62
CA SER A 141 3.63 -6.33 16.65
C SER A 141 4.07 -6.66 15.23
N ASN A 142 3.12 -6.68 14.30
CA ASN A 142 3.39 -6.86 12.88
C ASN A 142 4.12 -5.62 12.32
N PHE A 143 5.27 -5.84 11.68
CA PHE A 143 5.97 -4.82 10.89
C PHE A 143 5.97 -5.27 9.43
N SER A 144 5.00 -4.80 8.67
CA SER A 144 4.77 -5.11 7.26
C SER A 144 4.57 -3.82 6.46
N GLU A 145 4.46 -3.91 5.15
CA GLU A 145 4.12 -2.77 4.28
C GLU A 145 2.61 -2.45 4.32
N GLY A 146 1.76 -3.46 4.56
CA GLY A 146 0.31 -3.33 4.65
C GLY A 146 -0.15 -2.55 5.88
N SER A 147 -1.32 -1.95 5.80
CA SER A 147 -2.08 -1.33 6.90
C SER A 147 -3.55 -1.20 6.47
N GLU A 148 -4.39 -0.68 7.36
CA GLU A 148 -5.81 -0.48 7.12
C GLU A 148 -6.13 0.94 6.59
N GLY A 149 -7.31 1.13 5.99
CA GLY A 149 -7.76 2.43 5.51
C GLY A 149 -7.76 3.51 6.60
N ASN A 150 -8.19 3.18 7.82
CA ASN A 150 -8.21 4.10 8.95
C ASN A 150 -6.82 4.49 9.48
N ALA A 151 -5.75 3.82 9.04
CA ALA A 151 -4.40 4.27 9.32
C ALA A 151 -4.14 5.66 8.72
N VAL A 152 -4.73 5.99 7.56
CA VAL A 152 -4.60 7.33 6.97
C VAL A 152 -5.21 8.39 7.88
N ALA A 153 -6.42 8.17 8.40
CA ALA A 153 -7.04 9.07 9.38
C ALA A 153 -6.17 9.23 10.64
N ARG A 154 -5.61 8.12 11.14
CA ARG A 154 -4.70 8.11 12.28
C ARG A 154 -3.43 8.92 11.98
N MET A 155 -2.81 8.74 10.82
CA MET A 155 -1.62 9.50 10.42
C MET A 155 -1.94 10.98 10.22
N PHE A 156 -3.09 11.31 9.65
CA PHE A 156 -3.55 12.69 9.55
C PHE A 156 -3.69 13.36 10.92
N LYS A 157 -4.28 12.67 11.88
CA LYS A 157 -4.39 13.15 13.28
C LYS A 157 -3.02 13.35 13.92
N MET A 158 -2.08 12.44 13.71
CA MET A 158 -0.76 12.47 14.36
C MET A 158 0.24 13.39 13.64
N TYR A 159 0.27 13.37 12.32
CA TYR A 159 1.33 13.98 11.52
C TYR A 159 0.85 15.05 10.54
N GLY A 160 -0.44 15.05 10.19
CA GLY A 160 -0.98 15.93 9.14
C GLY A 160 -0.84 15.34 7.74
N ALA A 161 -0.90 16.19 6.73
CA ALA A 161 -0.82 15.82 5.32
C ALA A 161 0.14 16.72 4.56
N MET A 162 0.54 16.31 3.37
CA MET A 162 1.47 17.06 2.52
C MET A 162 1.07 16.92 1.04
N PRO A 163 1.25 17.95 0.20
CA PRO A 163 1.02 17.81 -1.24
C PRO A 163 2.05 16.85 -1.85
N ARG A 164 1.63 16.05 -2.83
CA ARG A 164 2.54 15.13 -3.54
C ARG A 164 3.68 15.84 -4.26
N SER A 165 3.45 17.05 -4.74
CA SER A 165 4.47 17.88 -5.40
C SER A 165 5.61 18.30 -4.45
N ILE A 166 5.40 18.26 -3.14
CA ILE A 166 6.41 18.58 -2.13
C ILE A 166 7.20 17.33 -1.72
N TYR A 167 6.51 16.19 -1.62
CA TYR A 167 7.14 14.95 -1.27
C TYR A 167 6.42 13.79 -1.93
N ASP A 168 7.04 13.17 -2.90
CA ASP A 168 6.50 12.01 -3.62
C ASP A 168 7.18 10.68 -3.23
N GLY A 169 8.27 10.74 -2.43
CA GLY A 169 9.01 9.56 -2.01
C GLY A 169 9.79 8.87 -3.13
N LEU A 170 9.94 9.50 -4.30
CA LEU A 170 10.76 9.03 -5.42
C LEU A 170 12.07 9.79 -5.45
N ILE A 171 13.17 9.08 -5.40
CA ILE A 171 14.53 9.64 -5.47
C ILE A 171 15.29 9.04 -6.64
N ASP A 172 16.42 9.61 -7.00
CA ASP A 172 17.35 9.11 -8.02
C ASP A 172 16.71 8.91 -9.40
N GLY A 173 15.68 9.69 -9.75
CA GLY A 173 14.98 9.62 -11.04
C GLY A 173 14.13 8.37 -11.22
N ARG A 174 13.79 7.66 -10.16
CA ARG A 174 12.87 6.51 -10.19
C ARG A 174 11.50 6.93 -10.68
N LYS A 175 10.88 6.07 -11.49
CA LYS A 175 9.52 6.28 -12.01
C LYS A 175 8.45 5.51 -11.23
N PHE A 176 8.84 4.47 -10.51
CA PHE A 176 7.95 3.60 -9.77
C PHE A 176 8.50 3.33 -8.37
N TYR A 177 7.60 3.18 -7.42
CA TYR A 177 7.92 2.79 -6.06
C TYR A 177 8.35 1.32 -5.99
N SER A 178 9.31 1.03 -5.12
CA SER A 178 9.66 -0.32 -4.71
C SER A 178 10.25 -0.27 -3.31
N HIS A 179 9.55 -0.86 -2.37
CA HIS A 179 9.95 -0.86 -0.96
C HIS A 179 10.65 -2.16 -0.52
N ALA A 180 10.76 -3.15 -1.40
CA ALA A 180 11.25 -4.49 -1.05
C ALA A 180 12.63 -4.48 -0.34
N GLU A 181 13.60 -3.72 -0.88
CA GLU A 181 14.93 -3.63 -0.28
C GLU A 181 14.91 -2.81 1.02
N MET A 182 14.25 -1.66 1.02
CA MET A 182 14.06 -0.83 2.22
C MET A 182 13.40 -1.63 3.36
N TYR A 183 12.30 -2.29 3.07
CA TYR A 183 11.58 -3.13 4.03
C TYR A 183 12.47 -4.26 4.58
N LYS A 184 13.21 -4.94 3.71
CA LYS A 184 14.14 -6.01 4.09
C LYS A 184 15.24 -5.49 5.03
N GLU A 185 15.78 -4.31 4.76
CA GLU A 185 16.81 -3.68 5.59
C GLU A 185 16.25 -3.29 6.96
N MET A 186 15.13 -2.57 7.01
CA MET A 186 14.44 -2.22 8.25
C MET A 186 14.10 -3.47 9.09
N MET A 187 13.54 -4.50 8.48
CA MET A 187 13.17 -5.75 9.17
C MET A 187 14.39 -6.50 9.70
N THR A 188 15.49 -6.51 8.93
CA THR A 188 16.75 -7.14 9.36
C THR A 188 17.31 -6.43 10.60
N TYR A 189 17.30 -5.10 10.59
CA TYR A 189 17.71 -4.30 11.72
C TYR A 189 16.83 -4.55 12.95
N LEU A 190 15.50 -4.46 12.82
CA LEU A 190 14.56 -4.72 13.91
C LEU A 190 14.70 -6.13 14.51
N LYS A 191 14.90 -7.15 13.66
CA LYS A 191 15.17 -8.53 14.12
C LYS A 191 16.51 -8.63 14.88
N SER A 192 17.52 -7.87 14.47
CA SER A 192 18.80 -7.79 15.20
C SER A 192 18.61 -7.18 16.58
N MET A 193 17.85 -6.09 16.69
CA MET A 193 17.54 -5.46 17.98
C MET A 193 16.77 -6.42 18.91
N LYS A 194 15.79 -7.14 18.36
CA LYS A 194 15.06 -8.19 19.10
C LYS A 194 15.99 -9.28 19.61
N LYS A 195 16.91 -9.76 18.77
CA LYS A 195 17.89 -10.82 19.14
C LYS A 195 18.83 -10.36 20.23
N SER A 196 19.25 -9.10 20.20
CA SER A 196 20.13 -8.49 21.20
C SER A 196 19.41 -7.99 22.45
N ASN A 197 18.06 -8.12 22.48
CA ASN A 197 17.21 -7.54 23.53
C ASN A 197 17.46 -6.03 23.73
N ALA A 198 17.80 -5.31 22.66
CA ALA A 198 18.07 -3.87 22.65
C ALA A 198 16.80 -3.11 22.25
N TRP A 199 16.25 -2.30 23.15
CA TRP A 199 14.94 -1.69 22.98
C TRP A 199 14.91 -0.20 23.26
N ASN A 200 16.03 0.50 22.98
CA ASN A 200 16.04 1.96 23.01
C ASN A 200 15.25 2.50 21.80
N GLU A 201 14.05 3.00 22.07
CA GLU A 201 13.12 3.43 21.01
C GLU A 201 13.73 4.56 20.18
N ASP A 202 14.32 5.57 20.81
CA ASP A 202 14.87 6.73 20.10
C ASP A 202 15.98 6.33 19.12
N GLU A 203 16.90 5.48 19.55
CA GLU A 203 18.00 4.99 18.70
C GLU A 203 17.47 4.12 17.54
N ILE A 204 16.50 3.26 17.84
CA ILE A 204 15.90 2.38 16.82
C ILE A 204 15.15 3.21 15.78
N ILE A 205 14.33 4.17 16.21
CA ILE A 205 13.57 5.03 15.30
C ILE A 205 14.49 5.94 14.48
N ALA A 206 15.57 6.44 15.06
CA ALA A 206 16.57 7.22 14.32
C ALA A 206 17.20 6.38 13.19
N THR A 207 17.53 5.12 13.46
CA THR A 207 18.08 4.20 12.45
C THR A 207 17.04 3.85 11.36
N ILE A 208 15.80 3.57 11.75
CA ILE A 208 14.71 3.31 10.79
C ILE A 208 14.48 4.52 9.87
N LYS A 209 14.46 5.74 10.43
CA LYS A 209 14.37 6.97 9.63
C LYS A 209 15.56 7.12 8.68
N SER A 210 16.78 6.82 9.12
CA SER A 210 17.96 6.88 8.25
C SER A 210 17.85 5.93 7.06
N ILE A 211 17.37 4.70 7.29
CA ILE A 211 17.10 3.74 6.21
C ILE A 211 16.04 4.30 5.26
N MET A 212 14.89 4.76 5.76
CA MET A 212 13.84 5.33 4.92
C MET A 212 14.31 6.54 4.13
N ASN A 213 15.08 7.44 4.74
CA ASN A 213 15.63 8.63 4.08
C ASN A 213 16.55 8.26 2.91
N HIS A 214 17.28 7.12 3.01
CA HIS A 214 18.10 6.62 1.92
C HIS A 214 17.27 6.15 0.72
N TYR A 215 16.09 5.57 0.95
CA TYR A 215 15.27 4.97 -0.12
C TYR A 215 14.18 5.87 -0.68
N MET A 216 13.66 6.81 0.11
CA MET A 216 12.51 7.63 -0.28
C MET A 216 12.68 9.12 0.06
N GLY A 217 13.87 9.55 0.51
CA GLY A 217 14.15 10.92 0.91
C GLY A 217 13.52 11.30 2.26
N GLU A 218 13.97 12.40 2.82
CA GLU A 218 13.42 12.93 4.07
C GLU A 218 12.29 13.92 3.78
N PRO A 219 11.07 13.69 4.31
CA PRO A 219 9.98 14.64 4.13
C PRO A 219 10.25 15.93 4.92
N PRO A 220 10.01 17.12 4.32
CA PRO A 220 10.23 18.39 5.00
C PRO A 220 9.22 18.61 6.12
N THR A 221 9.67 19.23 7.21
CA THR A 221 8.80 19.60 8.34
C THR A 221 8.00 20.88 8.09
N LYS A 222 8.46 21.72 7.15
CA LYS A 222 7.80 22.94 6.65
C LYS A 222 8.02 23.04 5.14
N PHE A 223 7.07 23.59 4.43
CA PHE A 223 7.13 23.75 2.98
C PHE A 223 6.31 24.93 2.52
N SER A 224 6.68 25.51 1.38
CA SER A 224 5.87 26.53 0.69
C SER A 224 5.00 25.85 -0.37
N PHE A 225 3.72 26.14 -0.35
CA PHE A 225 2.76 25.65 -1.34
C PHE A 225 1.79 26.77 -1.71
N GLU A 226 1.66 27.06 -3.01
CA GLU A 226 0.84 28.16 -3.54
C GLU A 226 1.13 29.51 -2.83
N GLY A 227 2.41 29.80 -2.57
CA GLY A 227 2.85 31.05 -1.96
C GLY A 227 2.63 31.17 -0.45
N THR A 228 2.12 30.13 0.20
CA THR A 228 1.91 30.08 1.66
C THR A 228 2.81 29.06 2.31
N GLU A 229 3.39 29.37 3.48
CA GLU A 229 4.16 28.42 4.26
C GLU A 229 3.24 27.54 5.12
N TYR A 230 3.45 26.25 5.04
CA TYR A 230 2.71 25.25 5.81
C TYR A 230 3.65 24.31 6.57
N THR A 231 3.14 23.79 7.69
CA THR A 231 3.52 22.51 8.25
C THR A 231 2.53 21.45 7.75
N PRO A 232 2.85 20.15 7.83
CA PRO A 232 1.88 19.11 7.46
C PRO A 232 0.52 19.23 8.21
N LYS A 233 0.56 19.65 9.48
CA LYS A 233 -0.64 19.87 10.29
C LYS A 233 -1.47 21.06 9.81
N SER A 234 -0.83 22.20 9.52
CA SER A 234 -1.55 23.37 9.02
C SER A 234 -2.05 23.15 7.59
N TYR A 235 -1.32 22.41 6.75
CA TYR A 235 -1.80 22.04 5.43
C TYR A 235 -3.08 21.20 5.48
N LEU A 236 -3.12 20.18 6.33
CA LEU A 236 -4.34 19.38 6.54
C LEU A 236 -5.53 20.27 7.00
N LYS A 237 -5.29 21.10 8.02
CA LYS A 237 -6.33 21.92 8.66
C LYS A 237 -6.79 23.08 7.78
N ASP A 238 -5.86 23.87 7.25
CA ASP A 238 -6.16 25.18 6.69
C ASP A 238 -6.30 25.13 5.15
N TYR A 239 -5.56 24.22 4.48
CA TYR A 239 -5.61 24.06 3.04
C TYR A 239 -6.57 22.99 2.57
N LEU A 240 -6.44 21.74 3.08
CA LEU A 240 -7.34 20.62 2.75
C LEU A 240 -8.69 20.77 3.48
N LYS A 241 -8.69 21.34 4.67
CA LYS A 241 -9.86 21.52 5.56
C LYS A 241 -10.57 20.19 5.88
N ILE A 242 -9.81 19.10 5.92
CA ILE A 242 -10.31 17.78 6.29
C ILE A 242 -10.16 17.59 7.79
N ASN A 243 -11.28 17.21 8.44
CA ASN A 243 -11.26 16.72 9.79
C ASN A 243 -11.32 15.18 9.77
N PRO A 244 -10.24 14.47 10.16
CA PRO A 244 -10.23 13.01 10.13
C PRO A 244 -11.30 12.33 11.00
N GLU A 245 -11.87 13.04 11.97
CA GLU A 245 -12.99 12.54 12.84
C GLU A 245 -14.34 12.50 12.11
N ASP A 246 -14.42 13.03 10.89
CA ASP A 246 -15.63 12.98 10.09
C ASP A 246 -15.73 11.70 9.25
N TYR A 247 -14.73 10.82 9.33
CA TYR A 247 -14.65 9.60 8.55
C TYR A 247 -14.61 8.38 9.45
N VAL A 248 -15.36 7.36 9.07
CA VAL A 248 -15.60 6.16 9.87
C VAL A 248 -15.41 4.90 9.02
N GLU A 249 -15.02 3.83 9.69
CA GLU A 249 -14.92 2.51 9.09
C GLU A 249 -16.19 1.72 9.33
N VAL A 250 -16.81 1.22 8.28
CA VAL A 250 -17.96 0.31 8.33
C VAL A 250 -17.49 -1.10 8.03
N LEU A 251 -17.83 -2.03 8.88
CA LEU A 251 -17.46 -3.43 8.80
C LEU A 251 -18.70 -4.31 8.86
N SER A 252 -18.65 -5.45 8.20
CA SER A 252 -19.69 -6.48 8.37
C SER A 252 -19.06 -7.84 8.54
N TYR A 253 -18.97 -8.33 9.79
CA TYR A 253 -18.56 -9.70 10.07
C TYR A 253 -19.15 -10.23 11.38
N MET A 254 -19.47 -11.55 11.39
CA MET A 254 -20.20 -12.19 12.51
C MET A 254 -19.30 -12.53 13.69
N GLN A 255 -18.00 -12.37 13.56
CA GLN A 255 -17.02 -12.76 14.58
C GLN A 255 -17.09 -11.84 15.82
N GLU A 256 -17.62 -10.62 15.65
CA GLU A 256 -17.83 -9.63 16.68
C GLU A 256 -19.31 -9.17 16.71
N PRO A 257 -19.79 -8.63 17.83
CA PRO A 257 -21.18 -8.18 17.95
C PRO A 257 -21.53 -7.09 16.93
N TYR A 258 -22.71 -7.18 16.35
CA TYR A 258 -23.26 -6.08 15.54
C TYR A 258 -23.70 -4.89 16.39
N TRP A 259 -23.76 -3.72 15.77
CA TRP A 259 -24.16 -2.46 16.37
C TRP A 259 -23.26 -2.03 17.52
N GLN A 260 -21.97 -2.32 17.37
CA GLN A 260 -20.90 -1.88 18.25
C GLN A 260 -19.69 -1.47 17.43
N GLN A 261 -18.85 -0.65 18.01
CA GLN A 261 -17.49 -0.47 17.52
C GLN A 261 -16.65 -1.66 17.99
N VAL A 262 -15.96 -2.30 17.04
CA VAL A 262 -15.23 -3.55 17.27
C VAL A 262 -13.84 -3.47 16.66
N GLU A 263 -12.98 -4.40 17.07
CA GLU A 263 -11.70 -4.64 16.42
C GLU A 263 -11.88 -5.49 15.16
N TYR A 264 -11.37 -5.01 14.03
CA TYR A 264 -11.17 -5.84 12.85
C TYR A 264 -9.89 -6.66 13.05
N LYS A 265 -10.03 -7.97 13.27
CA LYS A 265 -8.93 -8.87 13.67
C LYS A 265 -8.16 -9.40 12.47
N VAL A 266 -7.44 -8.51 11.80
CA VAL A 266 -6.52 -8.82 10.69
C VAL A 266 -5.12 -8.33 11.03
N GLU A 267 -4.09 -8.88 10.37
CA GLU A 267 -2.70 -8.55 10.65
C GLU A 267 -2.36 -7.08 10.38
N ASP A 268 -3.02 -6.48 9.40
CA ASP A 268 -2.78 -5.10 8.98
C ASP A 268 -3.40 -4.07 9.94
N ASN A 269 -4.37 -4.47 10.79
CA ASN A 269 -4.81 -3.69 11.96
C ASN A 269 -3.83 -3.89 13.14
N TRP A 270 -2.54 -3.68 12.90
CA TRP A 270 -1.44 -3.97 13.82
C TRP A 270 -1.49 -3.18 15.14
N TRP A 271 -2.19 -2.04 15.18
CA TRP A 271 -2.39 -1.22 16.39
C TRP A 271 -3.70 -1.56 17.12
N HIS A 272 -4.43 -2.61 16.68
CA HIS A 272 -5.65 -3.13 17.29
C HIS A 272 -6.75 -2.09 17.44
N SER A 273 -6.98 -1.28 16.39
CA SER A 273 -8.08 -0.34 16.37
C SER A 273 -9.42 -1.03 16.61
N LYS A 274 -10.24 -0.45 17.46
CA LYS A 274 -11.62 -0.87 17.77
C LYS A 274 -12.64 0.12 17.23
N GLU A 275 -12.29 0.93 16.27
CA GLU A 275 -13.11 2.02 15.74
C GLU A 275 -13.94 1.60 14.52
N TYR A 276 -14.12 0.29 14.28
CA TYR A 276 -14.91 -0.23 13.18
C TYR A 276 -16.37 -0.41 13.59
N TYR A 277 -17.28 0.28 12.91
CA TYR A 277 -18.72 0.15 13.10
C TYR A 277 -19.23 -1.14 12.46
N ASN A 278 -19.41 -2.20 13.25
CA ASN A 278 -19.84 -3.51 12.77
C ASN A 278 -21.36 -3.57 12.64
N VAL A 279 -21.84 -3.85 11.43
CA VAL A 279 -23.26 -3.90 11.10
C VAL A 279 -23.64 -5.21 10.40
N PRO A 280 -24.93 -5.65 10.46
CA PRO A 280 -25.42 -6.75 9.65
C PRO A 280 -25.19 -6.51 8.15
N LEU A 281 -25.04 -7.57 7.36
CA LEU A 281 -24.69 -7.48 5.95
C LEU A 281 -25.69 -6.66 5.12
N ASN A 282 -26.98 -6.79 5.40
CA ASN A 282 -28.00 -5.98 4.70
C ASN A 282 -27.84 -4.49 5.03
N ASP A 283 -27.61 -4.13 6.31
CA ASP A 283 -27.36 -2.73 6.68
C ASP A 283 -26.03 -2.23 6.10
N TYR A 284 -25.00 -3.09 5.98
CA TYR A 284 -23.74 -2.78 5.32
C TYR A 284 -23.96 -2.39 3.85
N MET A 285 -24.71 -3.21 3.10
CA MET A 285 -25.03 -2.91 1.71
C MET A 285 -25.92 -1.67 1.59
N ASP A 286 -26.90 -1.49 2.49
CA ASP A 286 -27.75 -0.29 2.52
C ASP A 286 -26.96 1.00 2.78
N ILE A 287 -25.97 0.95 3.65
CA ILE A 287 -25.09 2.12 3.91
C ILE A 287 -24.26 2.42 2.65
N LEU A 288 -23.69 1.38 2.04
CA LEU A 288 -22.87 1.50 0.82
C LEU A 288 -23.70 2.09 -0.34
N HIS A 289 -24.91 1.54 -0.59
CA HIS A 289 -25.80 2.04 -1.65
C HIS A 289 -26.21 3.50 -1.38
N ASN A 290 -26.67 3.79 -0.16
CA ASN A 290 -27.05 5.17 0.18
C ASN A 290 -25.86 6.14 0.04
N ALA A 291 -24.65 5.73 0.37
CA ALA A 291 -23.46 6.56 0.23
C ALA A 291 -23.17 6.86 -1.23
N ILE A 292 -23.05 5.81 -2.07
CA ILE A 292 -22.70 6.00 -3.48
C ILE A 292 -23.79 6.74 -4.25
N GLU A 293 -25.08 6.48 -3.97
CA GLU A 293 -26.20 7.19 -4.59
C GLU A 293 -26.29 8.66 -4.15
N SER A 294 -25.77 8.99 -2.95
CA SER A 294 -25.75 10.37 -2.42
C SER A 294 -24.50 11.15 -2.82
N GLY A 295 -23.65 10.60 -3.69
CA GLY A 295 -22.46 11.32 -4.17
C GLY A 295 -21.22 11.16 -3.31
N TYR A 296 -21.21 10.20 -2.36
CA TYR A 296 -20.03 9.88 -1.57
C TYR A 296 -19.27 8.72 -2.21
N THR A 297 -17.98 8.89 -2.37
CA THR A 297 -17.08 7.79 -2.71
C THR A 297 -16.66 7.02 -1.45
N MET A 298 -16.00 5.88 -1.61
CA MET A 298 -15.58 5.05 -0.46
C MET A 298 -14.24 4.40 -0.71
N SER A 299 -13.34 4.39 0.29
CA SER A 299 -12.21 3.47 0.28
C SER A 299 -12.70 2.11 0.76
N ILE A 300 -12.55 1.07 -0.07
CA ILE A 300 -13.04 -0.28 0.21
C ILE A 300 -11.86 -1.25 0.39
N GLY A 301 -12.01 -2.20 1.30
CA GLY A 301 -11.01 -3.25 1.56
C GLY A 301 -11.62 -4.65 1.50
N GLY A 302 -10.85 -5.60 0.99
CA GLY A 302 -11.27 -7.00 0.89
C GLY A 302 -10.40 -7.84 -0.04
N ASP A 303 -10.97 -8.91 -0.56
CA ASP A 303 -10.27 -9.92 -1.34
C ASP A 303 -10.42 -9.72 -2.85
N VAL A 304 -9.29 -9.72 -3.55
CA VAL A 304 -9.21 -9.63 -5.03
C VAL A 304 -8.50 -10.83 -5.66
N SER A 305 -8.24 -11.88 -4.90
CA SER A 305 -7.50 -13.07 -5.34
C SER A 305 -8.38 -14.23 -5.82
N GLU A 306 -9.59 -13.95 -6.27
CA GLU A 306 -10.64 -14.93 -6.60
C GLU A 306 -10.67 -15.39 -8.05
N ALA A 307 -11.30 -16.57 -8.29
CA ALA A 307 -11.49 -17.12 -9.63
C ALA A 307 -12.36 -16.24 -10.54
N GLY A 308 -13.29 -15.49 -9.98
CA GLY A 308 -14.15 -14.56 -10.70
C GLY A 308 -13.58 -13.16 -10.89
N PHE A 309 -12.35 -12.92 -10.43
CA PHE A 309 -11.63 -11.65 -10.63
C PHE A 309 -10.77 -11.76 -11.90
N SER A 310 -11.26 -11.26 -13.01
CA SER A 310 -10.58 -11.32 -14.29
C SER A 310 -9.72 -10.10 -14.56
N ARG A 311 -8.46 -10.33 -14.92
CA ARG A 311 -7.55 -9.28 -15.38
C ARG A 311 -7.73 -8.91 -16.85
N GLU A 312 -8.39 -9.76 -17.62
CA GLU A 312 -8.64 -9.53 -19.06
C GLU A 312 -9.80 -8.56 -19.27
N THR A 313 -10.86 -8.73 -18.49
CA THR A 313 -12.05 -7.87 -18.52
C THR A 313 -12.03 -6.76 -17.48
N ASN A 314 -11.10 -6.80 -16.52
CA ASN A 314 -11.10 -6.00 -15.30
C ASN A 314 -12.41 -6.10 -14.50
N CYS A 315 -13.09 -7.25 -14.59
CA CYS A 315 -14.38 -7.49 -13.98
C CYS A 315 -14.27 -8.51 -12.83
N ALA A 316 -15.00 -8.26 -11.76
CA ALA A 316 -15.07 -9.11 -10.58
C ALA A 316 -16.50 -9.63 -10.37
N LEU A 317 -16.65 -10.94 -10.50
CA LEU A 317 -17.89 -11.69 -10.37
C LEU A 317 -17.76 -12.79 -9.33
N ILE A 318 -18.89 -13.27 -8.81
CA ILE A 318 -18.93 -14.52 -8.05
C ILE A 318 -19.45 -15.63 -8.98
N PRO A 319 -18.63 -16.65 -9.29
CA PRO A 319 -19.07 -17.76 -10.13
C PRO A 319 -20.12 -18.62 -9.41
N ASP A 320 -21.14 -19.08 -10.13
CA ASP A 320 -22.18 -19.97 -9.58
C ASP A 320 -21.61 -21.31 -9.07
N PHE A 321 -20.48 -21.76 -9.64
CA PHE A 321 -19.79 -22.97 -9.15
C PHE A 321 -19.09 -22.77 -7.80
N ASP A 322 -18.81 -21.51 -7.39
CA ASP A 322 -18.36 -21.20 -6.03
C ASP A 322 -19.56 -21.11 -5.09
N ILE A 323 -20.50 -20.20 -5.38
CA ILE A 323 -21.74 -20.03 -4.63
C ILE A 323 -22.81 -19.34 -5.49
N PRO A 324 -24.03 -19.91 -5.60
CA PRO A 324 -25.14 -19.21 -6.23
C PRO A 324 -25.47 -17.89 -5.52
N SER A 325 -25.77 -16.84 -6.29
CA SER A 325 -26.08 -15.49 -5.76
C SER A 325 -27.11 -15.48 -4.64
N ALA A 326 -28.16 -16.33 -4.73
CA ALA A 326 -29.21 -16.45 -3.73
C ALA A 326 -28.71 -16.94 -2.35
N ASN A 327 -27.54 -17.56 -2.30
CA ASN A 327 -26.95 -18.10 -1.08
C ASN A 327 -25.88 -17.18 -0.47
N ILE A 328 -25.67 -16.00 -1.06
CA ILE A 328 -24.73 -15.01 -0.52
C ILE A 328 -25.37 -14.27 0.65
N ASP A 329 -25.09 -14.75 1.85
CA ASP A 329 -25.54 -14.21 3.12
C ASP A 329 -24.38 -13.97 4.10
N GLU A 330 -24.70 -13.55 5.30
CA GLU A 330 -23.72 -13.30 6.38
C GLU A 330 -22.89 -14.55 6.72
N LYS A 331 -23.52 -15.73 6.70
CA LYS A 331 -22.87 -16.98 7.04
C LYS A 331 -21.89 -17.41 5.95
N ALA A 332 -22.29 -17.28 4.68
CA ALA A 332 -21.44 -17.55 3.53
C ALA A 332 -20.20 -16.64 3.53
N ARG A 333 -20.39 -15.36 3.85
CA ARG A 333 -19.34 -14.34 3.99
C ARG A 333 -18.40 -14.71 5.14
N GLN A 334 -18.94 -14.92 6.35
CA GLN A 334 -18.14 -15.24 7.54
C GLN A 334 -17.39 -16.58 7.39
N PHE A 335 -18.03 -17.59 6.81
CA PHE A 335 -17.39 -18.88 6.58
C PHE A 335 -16.12 -18.74 5.73
N ARG A 336 -16.19 -17.96 4.64
CA ARG A 336 -15.05 -17.75 3.75
C ARG A 336 -13.94 -16.93 4.43
N PHE A 337 -14.30 -15.93 5.21
CA PHE A 337 -13.32 -15.16 5.98
C PHE A 337 -12.66 -16.03 7.06
N SER A 338 -13.42 -16.84 7.79
CA SER A 338 -12.91 -17.71 8.86
C SER A 338 -12.03 -18.86 8.36
N ASN A 339 -12.21 -19.33 7.13
CA ASN A 339 -11.39 -20.39 6.53
C ASN A 339 -10.31 -19.85 5.57
N HIS A 340 -10.11 -18.52 5.53
CA HIS A 340 -9.12 -17.85 4.71
C HIS A 340 -9.29 -18.03 3.19
N THR A 341 -10.49 -18.33 2.70
CA THR A 341 -10.84 -18.24 1.27
C THR A 341 -11.31 -16.85 0.87
N THR A 342 -11.61 -15.99 1.81
CA THR A 342 -11.67 -14.55 1.69
C THR A 342 -10.65 -13.95 2.63
N THR A 343 -9.74 -13.13 2.13
CA THR A 343 -8.69 -12.46 2.89
C THR A 343 -8.85 -10.94 2.79
N ASP A 344 -8.17 -10.23 3.63
CA ASP A 344 -8.04 -8.79 3.52
C ASP A 344 -6.71 -8.48 2.83
N ASP A 345 -6.73 -8.46 1.50
CA ASP A 345 -5.50 -8.42 0.71
C ASP A 345 -5.35 -7.16 -0.16
N HIS A 346 -6.41 -6.36 -0.31
CA HIS A 346 -6.32 -5.18 -1.16
C HIS A 346 -7.30 -4.06 -0.80
N GLY A 347 -6.78 -2.83 -0.80
CA GLY A 347 -7.56 -1.60 -0.67
C GLY A 347 -7.74 -0.90 -2.02
N MET A 348 -8.96 -0.43 -2.31
CA MET A 348 -9.33 0.22 -3.56
C MET A 348 -10.31 1.38 -3.31
N HIS A 349 -10.56 2.21 -4.33
CA HIS A 349 -11.46 3.35 -4.22
C HIS A 349 -12.70 3.16 -5.10
N MET A 350 -13.87 3.02 -4.48
CA MET A 350 -15.16 2.96 -5.17
C MET A 350 -15.59 4.39 -5.51
N ILE A 351 -15.71 4.68 -6.80
CA ILE A 351 -15.90 6.04 -7.34
C ILE A 351 -17.22 6.25 -8.09
N GLY A 352 -17.96 5.19 -8.32
CA GLY A 352 -19.20 5.29 -9.07
C GLY A 352 -19.96 3.98 -9.12
N TYR A 353 -21.15 4.03 -9.71
CA TYR A 353 -22.02 2.86 -9.90
C TYR A 353 -22.86 2.98 -11.15
N MET A 354 -23.44 1.87 -11.55
CA MET A 354 -24.57 1.79 -12.46
C MET A 354 -25.53 0.69 -11.99
N LYS A 355 -26.74 0.71 -12.49
CA LYS A 355 -27.71 -0.39 -12.33
C LYS A 355 -27.92 -1.05 -13.69
N ASP A 356 -27.86 -2.37 -13.71
CA ASP A 356 -28.18 -3.13 -14.92
C ASP A 356 -29.71 -3.16 -15.18
N LYS A 357 -30.11 -3.81 -16.26
CA LYS A 357 -31.54 -3.94 -16.65
C LYS A 357 -32.41 -4.64 -15.60
N ASP A 358 -31.82 -5.42 -14.73
CA ASP A 358 -32.46 -6.15 -13.65
C ASP A 358 -32.42 -5.38 -12.33
N GLY A 359 -31.88 -4.15 -12.34
CA GLY A 359 -31.76 -3.26 -11.20
C GLY A 359 -30.62 -3.58 -10.24
N LYS A 360 -29.73 -4.52 -10.61
CA LYS A 360 -28.56 -4.87 -9.79
C LYS A 360 -27.46 -3.82 -9.93
N TYR A 361 -26.76 -3.59 -8.83
CA TYR A 361 -25.65 -2.66 -8.83
C TYR A 361 -24.38 -3.25 -9.43
N TRP A 362 -23.67 -2.38 -10.11
CA TRP A 362 -22.31 -2.54 -10.55
C TRP A 362 -21.51 -1.33 -10.11
N TYR A 363 -20.30 -1.55 -9.62
CA TYR A 363 -19.48 -0.48 -9.07
C TYR A 363 -18.24 -0.26 -9.90
N LEU A 364 -17.92 1.03 -10.14
CA LEU A 364 -16.68 1.46 -10.77
C LEU A 364 -15.64 1.65 -9.67
N ILE A 365 -14.56 0.87 -9.77
CA ILE A 365 -13.48 0.81 -8.78
C ILE A 365 -12.20 1.34 -9.38
N LYS A 366 -11.63 2.37 -8.77
CA LYS A 366 -10.31 2.89 -9.09
C LYS A 366 -9.26 2.13 -8.30
N ASP A 367 -8.25 1.61 -8.99
CA ASP A 367 -7.19 0.78 -8.43
C ASP A 367 -5.82 1.44 -8.51
N SER A 368 -4.90 1.02 -7.64
CA SER A 368 -3.50 1.45 -7.58
C SER A 368 -2.50 0.33 -7.86
N SER A 369 -2.96 -0.92 -7.92
CA SER A 369 -2.12 -2.09 -8.17
C SER A 369 -1.72 -2.26 -9.64
N SER A 370 -0.89 -3.24 -9.91
CA SER A 370 -0.57 -3.66 -11.28
C SER A 370 -1.67 -4.55 -11.90
N GLY A 371 -2.64 -5.02 -11.11
CA GLY A 371 -3.68 -5.96 -11.57
C GLY A 371 -4.59 -5.36 -12.63
N SER A 372 -5.23 -4.23 -12.35
CA SER A 372 -6.09 -3.50 -13.28
C SER A 372 -5.33 -2.84 -14.44
N ARG A 373 -4.01 -2.97 -14.50
CA ARG A 373 -3.14 -2.39 -15.53
C ARG A 373 -2.60 -3.41 -16.53
N ASN A 374 -3.16 -4.61 -16.57
CA ASN A 374 -2.77 -5.65 -17.54
C ASN A 374 -3.43 -5.51 -18.91
N ILE A 375 -4.30 -4.51 -19.09
CA ILE A 375 -4.91 -4.16 -20.38
C ILE A 375 -4.08 -3.09 -21.08
N ASP A 376 -4.48 -2.70 -22.28
CA ASP A 376 -3.84 -1.62 -23.03
C ASP A 376 -3.79 -0.35 -22.19
N GLN A 377 -2.58 0.16 -21.94
CA GLN A 377 -2.35 1.38 -21.16
C GLN A 377 -2.97 2.64 -21.79
N ASN A 378 -3.37 2.57 -23.07
CA ASN A 378 -4.05 3.65 -23.77
C ASN A 378 -5.58 3.53 -23.65
N SER A 379 -6.09 2.46 -23.05
CA SER A 379 -7.52 2.33 -22.77
C SER A 379 -7.96 3.26 -21.66
N ALA A 380 -9.16 3.81 -21.79
CA ALA A 380 -9.79 4.60 -20.74
C ALA A 380 -9.97 3.78 -19.44
N GLU A 381 -10.13 2.47 -19.56
CA GLU A 381 -10.33 1.53 -18.46
C GLU A 381 -9.04 1.14 -17.74
N PHE A 382 -7.88 1.63 -18.18
CA PHE A 382 -6.59 1.33 -17.54
C PHE A 382 -6.53 1.83 -16.10
N GLY A 383 -6.43 0.92 -15.14
CA GLY A 383 -6.41 1.23 -13.71
C GLY A 383 -7.78 1.21 -13.03
N TYR A 384 -8.80 0.66 -13.69
CA TYR A 384 -10.15 0.52 -13.13
C TYR A 384 -10.61 -0.93 -13.15
N TYR A 385 -11.48 -1.28 -12.17
CA TYR A 385 -12.20 -2.54 -12.08
C TYR A 385 -13.70 -2.29 -12.04
N PHE A 386 -14.46 -3.32 -12.44
CA PHE A 386 -15.92 -3.32 -12.49
C PHE A 386 -16.41 -4.45 -11.59
N PHE A 387 -16.95 -4.10 -10.42
CA PHE A 387 -17.39 -5.08 -9.42
C PHE A 387 -18.89 -5.28 -9.48
N SER A 388 -19.32 -6.55 -9.54
CA SER A 388 -20.73 -6.87 -9.33
C SER A 388 -21.14 -6.66 -7.86
N GLU A 389 -22.43 -6.47 -7.63
CA GLU A 389 -23.00 -6.36 -6.28
C GLU A 389 -22.70 -7.60 -5.44
N GLU A 390 -22.83 -8.79 -6.04
CA GLU A 390 -22.54 -10.07 -5.40
C GLU A 390 -21.08 -10.18 -4.96
N TYR A 391 -20.15 -9.71 -5.79
CA TYR A 391 -18.73 -9.70 -5.44
C TYR A 391 -18.47 -8.76 -4.24
N THR A 392 -18.99 -7.56 -4.30
CA THR A 392 -18.88 -6.59 -3.22
C THR A 392 -19.49 -7.13 -1.92
N LYS A 393 -20.69 -7.71 -2.01
CA LYS A 393 -21.41 -8.31 -0.88
C LYS A 393 -20.64 -9.47 -0.24
N LEU A 394 -19.97 -10.31 -1.01
CA LEU A 394 -19.28 -11.50 -0.50
C LEU A 394 -17.83 -11.22 -0.06
N LYS A 395 -17.11 -10.37 -0.80
CA LYS A 395 -15.66 -10.25 -0.70
C LYS A 395 -15.14 -8.94 -0.09
N MET A 396 -15.90 -7.84 -0.14
CA MET A 396 -15.47 -6.58 0.46
C MET A 396 -15.85 -6.54 1.93
N MET A 397 -14.85 -6.59 2.83
CA MET A 397 -15.06 -6.72 4.27
C MET A 397 -15.44 -5.41 4.93
N GLY A 398 -14.86 -4.30 4.51
CA GLY A 398 -15.08 -3.00 5.10
C GLY A 398 -14.92 -1.85 4.10
N PHE A 399 -15.34 -0.67 4.53
CA PHE A 399 -15.12 0.57 3.79
C PHE A 399 -15.04 1.80 4.70
N THR A 400 -14.24 2.78 4.28
CA THR A 400 -14.21 4.13 4.88
C THR A 400 -15.22 5.02 4.19
N VAL A 401 -16.01 5.75 4.96
CA VAL A 401 -17.01 6.70 4.43
C VAL A 401 -17.18 7.90 5.38
N HIS A 402 -17.72 9.02 4.88
CA HIS A 402 -18.09 10.14 5.71
C HIS A 402 -19.20 9.74 6.71
N LYS A 403 -19.05 10.11 7.98
CA LYS A 403 -19.93 9.72 9.08
C LYS A 403 -21.42 10.07 8.90
N ASP A 404 -21.72 11.05 8.01
CA ASP A 404 -23.10 11.42 7.70
C ASP A 404 -23.92 10.23 7.19
N MET A 405 -23.27 9.27 6.55
CA MET A 405 -23.91 8.06 6.01
C MET A 405 -24.35 7.10 7.12
N LEU A 406 -23.78 7.22 8.32
CA LEU A 406 -24.18 6.42 9.49
C LEU A 406 -25.21 7.10 10.37
N LYS A 407 -25.52 8.40 10.18
CA LYS A 407 -26.43 9.17 11.07
C LYS A 407 -27.75 8.46 11.37
N LYS A 408 -28.39 7.89 10.36
CA LYS A 408 -29.69 7.19 10.54
C LYS A 408 -29.56 5.88 11.35
N TYR A 409 -28.36 5.30 11.40
CA TYR A 409 -28.08 4.05 12.08
C TYR A 409 -27.54 4.24 13.51
N MET A 410 -27.04 5.42 13.84
CA MET A 410 -26.37 5.68 15.14
C MET A 410 -27.21 5.31 16.37
N LYS A 411 -28.54 5.38 16.27
CA LYS A 411 -29.43 4.95 17.35
C LYS A 411 -29.40 3.44 17.64
N LYS A 412 -28.91 2.63 16.70
CA LYS A 412 -28.77 1.18 16.86
C LYS A 412 -27.45 0.80 17.57
N PHE A 413 -26.45 1.67 17.55
CA PHE A 413 -25.16 1.43 18.21
C PHE A 413 -25.25 1.64 19.72
N LYS A 414 -24.57 0.75 20.46
CA LYS A 414 -24.53 0.73 21.93
C LYS A 414 -23.26 1.38 22.46
#